data_1394d25ff118850032c5e72105dc9d0f
#
_entry.id   1394d25ff118850032c5e72105dc9d0f
#
_cell.length_a   1.000
_cell.length_b   1.000
_cell.length_c   1.000
_cell.angle_alpha   90.00
_cell.angle_beta   90.00
_cell.angle_gamma   90.00
#
_symmetry.space_group_name_H-M   'P 1'
#
loop_
_entity.id
_entity.type
_entity.pdbx_description
1 polymer ?
#
loop_
_entity_poly.entity_id
_entity_poly.type
_entity_poly.pdbx_seq_one_letter_code
_entity_poly.pdbx_strand_id
1 'polypeptide(L)'
;QDFTRITKDIRTGAFFEHEVLVDAVEKAKAAGGALHIMGLLSEGGVHSHEDHIVAMAELALKRGATVYLHAFLDGRDTPPRSAQPSLEKLDALFAQYPNQGRIATMIGRYFAMDRDNRWDRVEQAYRLLTEGEAVRTAATAVEGLEMAYAADESDEFVKATRIGELAKVEDGDSIVFMNFRADRAREITKAFVEKDFAGFERKVVPNLSMFVMLTRYQATINAPVAYMPEALHNSLGEYLSNLGKTQLRIAETEKYAHVTFFFSGGREDEYPGEKRILIPSPNVATYDLKPEMSAYEVTDELVAAINSGEYDLLVVNYANGDMVGHTGVFQ
;
A
#
# COMPACT_ATOMS: atom_id res chain seq x y z
N GLN A 1 7.12 -7.53 5.42
CA GLN A 1 6.40 -8.63 6.08
C GLN A 1 5.17 -9.06 5.29
N ASP A 2 4.23 -8.16 5.02
CA ASP A 2 3.01 -8.51 4.26
C ASP A 2 3.32 -8.95 2.83
N PHE A 3 4.22 -8.27 2.13
CA PHE A 3 4.70 -8.70 0.81
C PHE A 3 5.17 -10.16 0.80
N THR A 4 6.07 -10.50 1.71
CA THR A 4 6.66 -11.85 1.79
C THR A 4 5.61 -12.90 2.17
N ARG A 5 4.70 -12.55 3.08
CA ARG A 5 3.62 -13.42 3.54
C ARG A 5 2.65 -13.76 2.41
N ILE A 6 2.18 -12.75 1.69
CA ILE A 6 1.27 -12.92 0.55
C ILE A 6 1.96 -13.71 -0.57
N THR A 7 3.21 -13.37 -0.91
CA THR A 7 4.00 -14.09 -1.92
C THR A 7 4.20 -15.57 -1.54
N LYS A 8 4.43 -15.86 -0.26
CA LYS A 8 4.51 -17.24 0.25
C LYS A 8 3.20 -17.99 0.03
N ASP A 9 2.07 -17.37 0.39
CA ASP A 9 0.76 -18.00 0.25
C ASP A 9 0.41 -18.26 -1.23
N ILE A 10 0.76 -17.36 -2.13
CA ILE A 10 0.61 -17.59 -3.57
C ILE A 10 1.45 -18.79 -4.01
N ARG A 11 2.71 -18.85 -3.61
CA ARG A 11 3.63 -19.93 -3.97
C ARG A 11 3.19 -21.29 -3.44
N THR A 12 2.62 -21.35 -2.24
CA THR A 12 2.14 -22.58 -1.61
C THR A 12 0.74 -22.97 -2.04
N GLY A 13 0.00 -22.11 -2.73
CA GLY A 13 -1.39 -22.30 -3.11
C GLY A 13 -2.40 -21.87 -2.04
N ALA A 14 -1.97 -21.54 -0.83
CA ALA A 14 -2.86 -21.09 0.26
C ALA A 14 -3.66 -19.84 -0.08
N PHE A 15 -3.08 -18.94 -0.87
CA PHE A 15 -3.75 -17.73 -1.35
C PHE A 15 -5.06 -18.03 -2.09
N PHE A 16 -5.09 -19.08 -2.91
CA PHE A 16 -6.24 -19.44 -3.74
C PHE A 16 -7.40 -20.06 -2.94
N GLU A 17 -7.15 -20.44 -1.70
CA GLU A 17 -8.13 -20.92 -0.74
C GLU A 17 -8.35 -19.95 0.44
N HIS A 18 -7.84 -18.72 0.33
CA HIS A 18 -7.95 -17.73 1.39
C HIS A 18 -9.40 -17.31 1.60
N GLU A 19 -9.93 -17.60 2.79
CA GLU A 19 -11.36 -17.50 3.13
C GLU A 19 -11.97 -16.14 2.73
N VAL A 20 -11.34 -15.04 3.13
CA VAL A 20 -11.87 -13.68 2.88
C VAL A 20 -11.86 -13.34 1.39
N LEU A 21 -10.82 -13.70 0.65
CA LEU A 21 -10.71 -13.44 -0.78
C LEU A 21 -11.71 -14.29 -1.58
N VAL A 22 -11.85 -15.55 -1.21
CA VAL A 22 -12.83 -16.48 -1.80
C VAL A 22 -14.25 -15.99 -1.51
N ASP A 23 -14.54 -15.56 -0.28
CA ASP A 23 -15.86 -15.04 0.11
C ASP A 23 -16.27 -13.81 -0.73
N ALA A 24 -15.33 -12.90 -1.01
CA ALA A 24 -15.58 -11.75 -1.89
C ALA A 24 -16.01 -12.18 -3.29
N VAL A 25 -15.34 -13.19 -3.86
CA VAL A 25 -15.68 -13.73 -5.19
C VAL A 25 -17.05 -14.40 -5.16
N GLU A 26 -17.29 -15.27 -4.21
CA GLU A 26 -18.54 -16.05 -4.14
C GLU A 26 -19.75 -15.15 -3.85
N LYS A 27 -19.61 -14.12 -3.02
CA LYS A 27 -20.70 -13.15 -2.75
C LYS A 27 -21.03 -12.32 -3.99
N ALA A 28 -20.05 -11.87 -4.76
CA ALA A 28 -20.31 -11.18 -6.02
C ALA A 28 -21.07 -12.09 -7.00
N LYS A 29 -20.64 -13.34 -7.17
CA LYS A 29 -21.32 -14.31 -8.01
C LYS A 29 -22.74 -14.58 -7.56
N ALA A 30 -22.97 -14.79 -6.26
CA ALA A 30 -24.31 -15.03 -5.71
C ALA A 30 -25.25 -13.85 -5.92
N ALA A 31 -24.75 -12.62 -5.92
CA ALA A 31 -25.51 -11.41 -6.22
C ALA A 31 -25.69 -11.17 -7.73
N GLY A 32 -25.16 -12.01 -8.60
CA GLY A 32 -25.15 -11.79 -10.05
C GLY A 32 -24.25 -10.64 -10.50
N GLY A 33 -23.34 -10.22 -9.65
CA GLY A 33 -22.40 -9.12 -9.87
C GLY A 33 -21.01 -9.58 -10.32
N ALA A 34 -20.10 -8.63 -10.42
CA ALA A 34 -18.70 -8.83 -10.82
C ALA A 34 -17.75 -8.66 -9.63
N LEU A 35 -16.55 -9.22 -9.76
CA LEU A 35 -15.43 -8.90 -8.90
C LEU A 35 -14.59 -7.81 -9.53
N HIS A 36 -14.41 -6.72 -8.83
CA HIS A 36 -13.50 -5.65 -9.19
C HIS A 36 -12.20 -5.77 -8.38
N ILE A 37 -11.08 -5.73 -9.07
CA ILE A 37 -9.76 -5.69 -8.46
C ILE A 37 -9.21 -4.29 -8.69
N MET A 38 -8.71 -3.64 -7.67
CA MET A 38 -7.99 -2.37 -7.81
C MET A 38 -6.67 -2.41 -7.05
N GLY A 39 -5.69 -1.66 -7.52
CA GLY A 39 -4.38 -1.58 -6.88
C GLY A 39 -3.30 -1.05 -7.79
N LEU A 40 -2.14 -0.78 -7.20
CA LEU A 40 -0.97 -0.32 -7.91
C LEU A 40 -0.34 -1.46 -8.71
N LEU A 41 -0.44 -1.37 -10.02
CA LEU A 41 0.01 -2.41 -10.94
C LEU A 41 1.46 -2.13 -11.37
N SER A 42 2.40 -2.66 -10.61
CA SER A 42 3.83 -2.59 -10.92
C SER A 42 4.62 -3.68 -10.17
N GLU A 43 5.88 -3.83 -10.52
CA GLU A 43 6.85 -4.70 -9.85
C GLU A 43 7.55 -4.02 -8.65
N GLY A 44 7.20 -2.77 -8.32
CA GLY A 44 7.91 -1.94 -7.34
C GLY A 44 7.93 -2.52 -5.92
N GLY A 45 6.89 -3.25 -5.50
CA GLY A 45 6.88 -3.96 -4.23
C GLY A 45 6.82 -3.07 -2.97
N VAL A 46 6.52 -1.78 -3.12
CA VAL A 46 6.43 -0.82 -2.00
C VAL A 46 5.02 -0.75 -1.44
N HIS A 47 4.01 -0.62 -2.30
CA HIS A 47 2.59 -0.52 -1.93
C HIS A 47 1.80 -1.78 -2.29
N SER A 48 2.19 -2.44 -3.36
CA SER A 48 1.59 -3.65 -3.93
C SER A 48 2.62 -4.37 -4.78
N HIS A 49 2.23 -5.49 -5.38
CA HIS A 49 3.02 -6.15 -6.41
C HIS A 49 2.12 -6.73 -7.49
N GLU A 50 2.52 -6.59 -8.75
CA GLU A 50 1.73 -7.08 -9.90
C GLU A 50 1.42 -8.57 -9.82
N ASP A 51 2.33 -9.41 -9.30
CA ASP A 51 2.10 -10.85 -9.16
C ASP A 51 0.98 -11.17 -8.17
N HIS A 52 0.77 -10.32 -7.15
CA HIS A 52 -0.37 -10.45 -6.24
C HIS A 52 -1.69 -10.13 -6.94
N ILE A 53 -1.69 -9.12 -7.82
CA ILE A 53 -2.86 -8.76 -8.63
C ILE A 53 -3.18 -9.87 -9.63
N VAL A 54 -2.16 -10.43 -10.29
CA VAL A 54 -2.30 -11.60 -11.18
C VAL A 54 -2.91 -12.76 -10.42
N ALA A 55 -2.41 -13.09 -9.23
CA ALA A 55 -2.93 -14.18 -8.41
C ALA A 55 -4.40 -13.96 -8.01
N MET A 56 -4.78 -12.74 -7.64
CA MET A 56 -6.17 -12.42 -7.29
C MET A 56 -7.10 -12.54 -8.50
N ALA A 57 -6.67 -12.04 -9.66
CA ALA A 57 -7.42 -12.20 -10.90
C ALA A 57 -7.60 -13.69 -11.27
N GLU A 58 -6.52 -14.46 -11.17
CA GLU A 58 -6.55 -15.90 -11.43
C GLU A 58 -7.49 -16.65 -10.46
N LEU A 59 -7.45 -16.32 -9.18
CA LEU A 59 -8.36 -16.88 -8.17
C LEU A 59 -9.82 -16.68 -8.59
N ALA A 60 -10.18 -15.45 -8.94
CA ALA A 60 -11.55 -15.11 -9.31
C ALA A 60 -11.97 -15.73 -10.65
N LEU A 61 -11.10 -15.70 -11.65
CA LEU A 61 -11.35 -16.28 -12.97
C LEU A 61 -11.56 -17.80 -12.89
N LYS A 62 -10.73 -18.51 -12.15
CA LYS A 62 -10.86 -19.96 -11.93
C LYS A 62 -12.16 -20.34 -11.23
N ARG A 63 -12.70 -19.46 -10.41
CA ARG A 63 -14.00 -19.63 -9.73
C ARG A 63 -15.20 -19.21 -10.57
N GLY A 64 -14.98 -18.79 -11.81
CA GLY A 64 -16.03 -18.45 -12.77
C GLY A 64 -16.64 -17.06 -12.56
N ALA A 65 -16.01 -16.17 -11.82
CA ALA A 65 -16.46 -14.79 -11.66
C ALA A 65 -16.18 -13.96 -12.92
N THR A 66 -17.03 -12.96 -13.16
CA THR A 66 -16.70 -11.84 -14.06
C THR A 66 -15.73 -10.91 -13.31
N VAL A 67 -14.58 -10.60 -13.93
CA VAL A 67 -13.48 -9.86 -13.28
C VAL A 67 -13.14 -8.59 -14.04
N TYR A 68 -13.15 -7.47 -13.35
CA TYR A 68 -12.69 -6.18 -13.89
C TYR A 68 -11.51 -5.66 -13.09
N LEU A 69 -10.40 -5.40 -13.77
CA LEU A 69 -9.21 -4.79 -13.16
C LEU A 69 -9.22 -3.28 -13.39
N HIS A 70 -9.08 -2.54 -12.32
CA HIS A 70 -8.85 -1.09 -12.29
C HIS A 70 -7.39 -0.87 -11.93
N ALA A 71 -6.53 -0.66 -12.93
CA ALA A 71 -5.10 -0.54 -12.75
C ALA A 71 -4.72 0.88 -12.32
N PHE A 72 -4.07 1.00 -11.14
CA PHE A 72 -3.37 2.23 -10.76
C PHE A 72 -1.93 2.12 -11.25
N LEU A 73 -1.44 3.14 -11.99
CA LEU A 73 -0.13 3.12 -12.61
C LEU A 73 0.91 3.80 -11.72
N ASP A 74 2.12 3.26 -11.69
CA ASP A 74 3.17 3.62 -10.73
C ASP A 74 4.03 4.79 -11.21
N GLY A 75 5.14 4.55 -11.87
CA GLY A 75 6.06 5.57 -12.35
C GLY A 75 6.82 6.35 -11.28
N ARG A 76 6.69 5.93 -10.00
CA ARG A 76 7.39 6.53 -8.85
C ARG A 76 8.29 5.53 -8.14
N ASP A 77 7.78 4.35 -7.81
CA ASP A 77 8.57 3.23 -7.27
C ASP A 77 9.18 2.39 -8.40
N THR A 78 8.81 2.70 -9.63
CA THR A 78 9.30 2.17 -10.90
C THR A 78 9.62 3.33 -11.85
N PRO A 79 10.36 3.09 -12.96
CA PRO A 79 10.66 4.14 -13.94
C PRO A 79 9.39 4.83 -14.47
N PRO A 80 9.45 6.12 -14.80
CA PRO A 80 8.27 6.95 -15.13
C PRO A 80 7.40 6.45 -16.30
N ARG A 81 7.96 5.67 -17.21
CA ARG A 81 7.26 5.08 -18.39
C ARG A 81 7.63 3.60 -18.51
N SER A 82 7.09 2.79 -17.60
CA SER A 82 7.40 1.35 -17.50
C SER A 82 6.17 0.46 -17.31
N ALA A 83 4.94 1.01 -17.43
CA ALA A 83 3.72 0.29 -17.12
C ALA A 83 3.33 -0.77 -18.17
N GLN A 84 3.79 -0.67 -19.41
CA GLN A 84 3.33 -1.53 -20.51
C GLN A 84 3.50 -3.02 -20.23
N PRO A 85 4.66 -3.54 -19.77
CA PRO A 85 4.81 -4.98 -19.51
C PRO A 85 3.83 -5.52 -18.46
N SER A 86 3.51 -4.72 -17.44
CA SER A 86 2.54 -5.11 -16.40
C SER A 86 1.11 -5.19 -16.96
N LEU A 87 0.72 -4.27 -17.85
CA LEU A 87 -0.58 -4.31 -18.53
C LEU A 87 -0.67 -5.53 -19.45
N GLU A 88 0.37 -5.80 -20.25
CA GLU A 88 0.44 -6.96 -21.14
C GLU A 88 0.37 -8.29 -20.36
N LYS A 89 0.98 -8.37 -19.18
CA LYS A 89 0.91 -9.53 -18.29
C LYS A 89 -0.54 -9.84 -17.90
N LEU A 90 -1.32 -8.83 -17.51
CA LEU A 90 -2.72 -8.99 -17.17
C LEU A 90 -3.59 -9.29 -18.39
N ASP A 91 -3.37 -8.64 -19.51
CA ASP A 91 -4.08 -8.93 -20.76
C ASP A 91 -3.85 -10.37 -21.20
N ALA A 92 -2.62 -10.89 -21.08
CA ALA A 92 -2.30 -12.28 -21.37
C ALA A 92 -3.03 -13.28 -20.45
N LEU A 93 -3.18 -12.93 -19.15
CA LEU A 93 -4.00 -13.74 -18.24
C LEU A 93 -5.47 -13.74 -18.67
N PHE A 94 -6.05 -12.58 -18.92
CA PHE A 94 -7.46 -12.46 -19.30
C PHE A 94 -7.75 -13.13 -20.65
N ALA A 95 -6.79 -13.17 -21.57
CA ALA A 95 -6.92 -13.85 -22.84
C ALA A 95 -7.14 -15.38 -22.69
N GLN A 96 -6.72 -15.97 -21.57
CA GLN A 96 -6.97 -17.38 -21.25
C GLN A 96 -8.41 -17.66 -20.78
N TYR A 97 -9.16 -16.59 -20.46
CA TYR A 97 -10.55 -16.65 -19.97
C TYR A 97 -11.45 -15.73 -20.82
N PRO A 98 -11.74 -16.10 -22.08
CA PRO A 98 -12.49 -15.26 -23.00
C PRO A 98 -13.84 -14.82 -22.42
N ASN A 99 -14.19 -13.55 -22.58
CA ASN A 99 -15.44 -12.94 -22.12
C ASN A 99 -15.69 -12.99 -20.60
N GLN A 100 -14.67 -13.32 -19.78
CA GLN A 100 -14.83 -13.44 -18.35
C GLN A 100 -14.17 -12.30 -17.59
N GLY A 101 -13.20 -11.61 -18.16
CA GLY A 101 -12.54 -10.50 -17.50
C GLY A 101 -11.65 -9.67 -18.43
N ARG A 102 -11.27 -8.49 -17.93
CA ARG A 102 -10.40 -7.56 -18.65
C ARG A 102 -9.89 -6.45 -17.75
N ILE A 103 -8.90 -5.71 -18.23
CA ILE A 103 -8.57 -4.39 -17.67
C ILE A 103 -9.69 -3.44 -18.08
N ALA A 104 -10.37 -2.85 -17.10
CA ALA A 104 -11.53 -1.98 -17.32
C ALA A 104 -11.17 -0.49 -17.31
N THR A 105 -10.22 -0.11 -16.47
CA THR A 105 -9.78 1.29 -16.32
C THR A 105 -8.30 1.37 -15.97
N MET A 106 -7.70 2.54 -16.26
CA MET A 106 -6.37 2.93 -15.80
C MET A 106 -6.39 4.35 -15.29
N ILE A 107 -5.63 4.60 -14.23
CA ILE A 107 -5.37 5.95 -13.71
C ILE A 107 -4.04 5.96 -12.95
N GLY A 108 -3.30 7.05 -13.03
CA GLY A 108 -2.05 7.21 -12.29
C GLY A 108 -2.25 7.27 -10.78
N ARG A 109 -1.27 6.77 -10.04
CA ARG A 109 -1.26 6.77 -8.58
C ARG A 109 -1.36 8.16 -7.96
N TYR A 110 -0.94 9.19 -8.67
CA TYR A 110 -1.09 10.59 -8.25
C TYR A 110 -2.53 10.93 -7.87
N PHE A 111 -3.50 10.37 -8.60
CA PHE A 111 -4.92 10.55 -8.36
C PHE A 111 -5.48 9.52 -7.37
N ALA A 112 -5.28 8.23 -7.64
CA ALA A 112 -5.93 7.15 -6.92
C ALA A 112 -5.32 6.87 -5.54
N MET A 113 -4.06 7.26 -5.31
CA MET A 113 -3.28 6.92 -4.14
C MET A 113 -2.72 8.14 -3.42
N ASP A 114 -3.54 9.19 -3.31
CA ASP A 114 -3.22 10.34 -2.47
C ASP A 114 -3.20 9.95 -0.98
N ARG A 115 -2.47 10.71 -0.16
CA ARG A 115 -2.40 10.54 1.30
C ARG A 115 -2.46 11.86 2.07
N ASP A 116 -2.66 12.96 1.35
CA ASP A 116 -2.59 14.32 1.89
C ASP A 116 -3.96 15.04 1.87
N ASN A 117 -5.05 14.25 1.78
CA ASN A 117 -6.44 14.73 1.70
C ASN A 117 -6.70 15.64 0.49
N ARG A 118 -6.01 15.36 -0.63
CA ARG A 118 -6.30 15.99 -1.92
C ARG A 118 -7.48 15.29 -2.57
N TRP A 119 -8.65 15.55 -2.02
CA TRP A 119 -9.87 14.85 -2.40
C TRP A 119 -10.28 15.06 -3.86
N ASP A 120 -9.91 16.20 -4.45
CA ASP A 120 -10.06 16.47 -5.89
C ASP A 120 -9.33 15.45 -6.79
N ARG A 121 -8.25 14.86 -6.31
CA ARG A 121 -7.54 13.78 -7.00
C ARG A 121 -8.25 12.45 -6.84
N VAL A 122 -8.56 12.09 -5.61
CA VAL A 122 -9.22 10.81 -5.26
C VAL A 122 -10.60 10.72 -5.91
N GLU A 123 -11.34 11.83 -5.97
CA GLU A 123 -12.64 11.91 -6.63
C GLU A 123 -12.58 11.47 -8.09
N GLN A 124 -11.54 11.83 -8.83
CA GLN A 124 -11.38 11.42 -10.23
C GLN A 124 -11.26 9.90 -10.37
N ALA A 125 -10.49 9.25 -9.50
CA ALA A 125 -10.40 7.80 -9.46
C ALA A 125 -11.73 7.16 -9.04
N TYR A 126 -12.38 7.68 -8.01
CA TYR A 126 -13.68 7.19 -7.54
C TYR A 126 -14.76 7.25 -8.63
N ARG A 127 -14.86 8.39 -9.34
CA ARG A 127 -15.84 8.57 -10.42
C ARG A 127 -15.53 7.70 -11.64
N LEU A 128 -14.24 7.49 -11.94
CA LEU A 128 -13.85 6.56 -12.99
C LEU A 128 -14.37 5.15 -12.71
N LEU A 129 -14.29 4.67 -11.47
CA LEU A 129 -14.72 3.34 -11.08
C LEU A 129 -16.23 3.22 -10.94
N THR A 130 -16.91 4.24 -10.45
CA THR A 130 -18.36 4.18 -10.13
C THR A 130 -19.26 4.73 -11.21
N GLU A 131 -18.77 5.64 -12.04
CA GLU A 131 -19.56 6.31 -13.09
C GLU A 131 -18.98 6.08 -14.49
N GLY A 132 -17.74 5.59 -14.59
CA GLY A 132 -17.00 5.49 -15.85
C GLY A 132 -16.58 6.85 -16.42
N GLU A 133 -16.53 7.88 -15.57
CA GLU A 133 -16.11 9.21 -15.96
C GLU A 133 -14.62 9.21 -16.28
N ALA A 134 -14.27 9.47 -17.53
CA ALA A 134 -12.90 9.36 -18.01
C ALA A 134 -12.55 10.53 -18.93
N VAL A 135 -11.28 10.92 -18.93
CA VAL A 135 -10.73 11.92 -19.84
C VAL A 135 -10.55 11.33 -21.25
N ARG A 136 -10.26 10.02 -21.32
CA ARG A 136 -10.09 9.31 -22.59
C ARG A 136 -10.66 7.88 -22.50
N THR A 137 -10.91 7.35 -23.68
CA THR A 137 -11.32 5.95 -23.86
C THR A 137 -10.42 5.31 -24.92
N ALA A 138 -9.99 4.08 -24.67
CA ALA A 138 -9.19 3.29 -25.59
C ALA A 138 -9.77 1.87 -25.73
N ALA A 139 -9.46 1.19 -26.80
CA ALA A 139 -9.92 -0.17 -27.01
C ALA A 139 -9.12 -1.17 -26.14
N THR A 140 -7.83 -0.93 -25.95
CA THR A 140 -6.93 -1.74 -25.13
C THR A 140 -6.18 -0.90 -24.11
N ALA A 141 -5.67 -1.55 -23.06
CA ALA A 141 -4.88 -0.88 -22.04
C ALA A 141 -3.58 -0.29 -22.60
N VAL A 142 -2.91 -1.02 -23.47
CA VAL A 142 -1.67 -0.53 -24.12
C VAL A 142 -1.96 0.70 -24.99
N GLU A 143 -3.03 0.68 -25.80
CA GLU A 143 -3.45 1.84 -26.59
C GLU A 143 -3.74 3.05 -25.69
N GLY A 144 -4.46 2.85 -24.56
CA GLY A 144 -4.71 3.92 -23.59
C GLY A 144 -3.43 4.48 -22.97
N LEU A 145 -2.44 3.64 -22.69
CA LEU A 145 -1.13 4.05 -22.21
C LEU A 145 -0.37 4.85 -23.26
N GLU A 146 -0.36 4.42 -24.50
CA GLU A 146 0.26 5.14 -25.62
C GLU A 146 -0.37 6.54 -25.82
N MET A 147 -1.70 6.63 -25.72
CA MET A 147 -2.42 7.91 -25.78
C MET A 147 -1.99 8.84 -24.63
N ALA A 148 -1.79 8.31 -23.42
CA ALA A 148 -1.30 9.09 -22.27
C ALA A 148 0.13 9.59 -22.51
N TYR A 149 1.01 8.72 -22.99
CA TYR A 149 2.40 9.09 -23.30
C TYR A 149 2.48 10.14 -24.42
N ALA A 150 1.62 10.04 -25.43
CA ALA A 150 1.50 11.04 -26.49
C ALA A 150 1.02 12.41 -25.98
N ALA A 151 0.26 12.42 -24.87
CA ALA A 151 -0.16 13.63 -24.15
C ALA A 151 0.87 14.11 -23.10
N ASP A 152 2.09 13.58 -23.15
CA ASP A 152 3.20 13.86 -22.22
C ASP A 152 2.87 13.55 -20.74
N GLU A 153 2.02 12.57 -20.49
CA GLU A 153 1.77 12.02 -19.17
C GLU A 153 2.73 10.84 -18.93
N SER A 154 3.34 10.76 -17.74
CA SER A 154 4.03 9.56 -17.28
C SER A 154 3.07 8.67 -16.48
N ASP A 155 3.47 7.45 -16.15
CA ASP A 155 2.61 6.47 -15.47
C ASP A 155 1.92 7.06 -14.23
N GLU A 156 2.70 7.73 -13.39
CA GLU A 156 2.18 8.35 -12.15
C GLU A 156 1.02 9.33 -12.39
N PHE A 157 1.04 10.02 -13.53
CA PHE A 157 0.13 11.12 -13.86
C PHE A 157 -0.88 10.77 -14.96
N VAL A 158 -1.00 9.53 -15.35
CA VAL A 158 -2.01 9.10 -16.34
C VAL A 158 -3.40 9.48 -15.82
N LYS A 159 -4.10 10.29 -16.61
CA LYS A 159 -5.46 10.72 -16.28
C LYS A 159 -6.45 9.58 -16.46
N ALA A 160 -7.61 9.71 -15.82
CA ALA A 160 -8.67 8.71 -15.86
C ALA A 160 -8.94 8.21 -17.28
N THR A 161 -8.71 6.92 -17.51
CA THR A 161 -8.82 6.27 -18.81
C THR A 161 -9.72 5.05 -18.71
N ARG A 162 -10.75 4.99 -19.53
CA ARG A 162 -11.64 3.83 -19.67
C ARG A 162 -11.14 2.94 -20.81
N ILE A 163 -11.13 1.64 -20.56
CA ILE A 163 -10.70 0.64 -21.54
C ILE A 163 -11.91 -0.19 -21.98
N GLY A 164 -12.18 -0.17 -23.29
CA GLY A 164 -13.30 -0.90 -23.88
C GLY A 164 -14.67 -0.38 -23.43
N GLU A 165 -15.62 -1.32 -23.31
CA GLU A 165 -16.97 -1.01 -22.85
C GLU A 165 -16.99 -0.59 -21.39
N LEU A 166 -18.05 0.12 -21.00
CA LEU A 166 -18.23 0.56 -19.62
C LEU A 166 -18.38 -0.65 -18.67
N ALA A 167 -17.53 -0.70 -17.67
CA ALA A 167 -17.56 -1.69 -16.59
C ALA A 167 -17.35 -0.99 -15.25
N LYS A 168 -18.36 -0.26 -14.83
CA LYS A 168 -18.36 0.43 -13.53
C LYS A 168 -18.72 -0.52 -12.39
N VAL A 169 -18.37 -0.11 -11.18
CA VAL A 169 -18.78 -0.78 -9.95
C VAL A 169 -20.27 -0.53 -9.70
N GLU A 170 -21.02 -1.59 -9.53
CA GLU A 170 -22.48 -1.58 -9.35
C GLU A 170 -22.90 -2.27 -8.05
N ASP A 171 -24.17 -2.12 -7.68
CA ASP A 171 -24.75 -2.81 -6.54
C ASP A 171 -24.62 -4.34 -6.70
N GLY A 172 -24.22 -5.00 -5.63
CA GLY A 172 -23.98 -6.44 -5.64
C GLY A 172 -22.56 -6.87 -6.04
N ASP A 173 -21.77 -5.98 -6.59
CA ASP A 173 -20.37 -6.25 -6.90
C ASP A 173 -19.52 -6.35 -5.63
N SER A 174 -18.39 -7.02 -5.72
CA SER A 174 -17.32 -6.99 -4.72
C SER A 174 -16.10 -6.25 -5.23
N ILE A 175 -15.39 -5.59 -4.33
CA ILE A 175 -14.09 -4.98 -4.60
C ILE A 175 -13.03 -5.65 -3.73
N VAL A 176 -11.88 -5.99 -4.31
CA VAL A 176 -10.66 -6.36 -3.58
C VAL A 176 -9.57 -5.36 -3.91
N PHE A 177 -9.07 -4.66 -2.89
CA PHE A 177 -7.99 -3.71 -3.02
C PHE A 177 -6.64 -4.38 -2.70
N MET A 178 -5.79 -4.52 -3.70
CA MET A 178 -4.57 -5.35 -3.64
C MET A 178 -3.33 -4.63 -3.12
N ASN A 179 -3.45 -3.45 -2.56
CA ASN A 179 -2.36 -2.78 -1.86
C ASN A 179 -2.17 -3.37 -0.46
N PHE A 180 -0.94 -3.69 -0.09
CA PHE A 180 -0.59 -4.16 1.26
C PHE A 180 -0.05 -3.05 2.18
N ARG A 181 0.31 -1.89 1.64
CA ARG A 181 0.71 -0.71 2.42
C ARG A 181 -0.47 0.25 2.56
N ALA A 182 -0.74 0.65 3.80
CA ALA A 182 -1.96 1.34 4.19
C ALA A 182 -2.03 2.82 3.83
N ASP A 183 -0.91 3.55 3.92
CA ASP A 183 -0.89 5.03 3.93
C ASP A 183 -1.57 5.67 2.71
N ARG A 184 -1.39 5.11 1.52
CA ARG A 184 -1.99 5.58 0.27
C ARG A 184 -3.22 4.79 -0.19
N ALA A 185 -3.73 3.88 0.64
CA ALA A 185 -4.93 3.12 0.35
C ALA A 185 -6.16 3.62 1.13
N ARG A 186 -5.96 4.40 2.19
CA ARG A 186 -7.01 4.82 3.11
C ARG A 186 -8.08 5.68 2.45
N GLU A 187 -7.67 6.68 1.67
CA GLU A 187 -8.59 7.72 1.18
C GLU A 187 -9.64 7.16 0.23
N ILE A 188 -9.23 6.46 -0.83
CA ILE A 188 -10.18 5.87 -1.76
C ILE A 188 -11.02 4.76 -1.10
N THR A 189 -10.46 4.00 -0.16
CA THR A 189 -11.21 3.01 0.62
C THR A 189 -12.33 3.67 1.41
N LYS A 190 -12.04 4.77 2.12
CA LYS A 190 -13.06 5.54 2.84
C LYS A 190 -14.17 6.03 1.93
N ALA A 191 -13.83 6.50 0.73
CA ALA A 191 -14.80 6.94 -0.26
C ALA A 191 -15.79 5.83 -0.64
N PHE A 192 -15.36 4.55 -0.64
CA PHE A 192 -16.26 3.42 -0.93
C PHE A 192 -17.05 2.95 0.28
N VAL A 193 -16.47 2.93 1.49
CA VAL A 193 -17.04 2.20 2.62
C VAL A 193 -17.62 3.05 3.73
N GLU A 194 -17.23 4.32 3.86
CA GLU A 194 -17.75 5.19 4.91
C GLU A 194 -19.11 5.78 4.51
N LYS A 195 -20.10 5.62 5.38
CA LYS A 195 -21.43 6.19 5.17
C LYS A 195 -21.40 7.72 5.23
N ASP A 196 -20.70 8.25 6.23
CA ASP A 196 -20.60 9.69 6.50
C ASP A 196 -19.35 10.30 5.86
N PHE A 197 -18.95 9.77 4.70
CA PHE A 197 -17.81 10.29 3.95
C PHE A 197 -18.03 11.74 3.53
N ALA A 198 -17.05 12.60 3.81
CA ALA A 198 -17.15 14.04 3.60
C ALA A 198 -16.03 14.63 2.71
N GLY A 199 -15.20 13.79 2.06
CA GLY A 199 -14.08 14.26 1.23
C GLY A 199 -14.53 14.95 -0.06
N PHE A 200 -15.59 14.44 -0.68
CA PHE A 200 -16.25 15.00 -1.87
C PHE A 200 -17.69 14.50 -1.96
N GLU A 201 -18.49 15.12 -2.80
CA GLU A 201 -19.88 14.69 -3.05
C GLU A 201 -19.89 13.43 -3.95
N ARG A 202 -20.41 12.33 -3.42
CA ARG A 202 -20.55 11.08 -4.17
C ARG A 202 -21.93 11.04 -4.84
N LYS A 203 -21.96 11.12 -6.17
CA LYS A 203 -23.20 10.97 -6.95
C LYS A 203 -23.69 9.53 -6.95
N VAL A 204 -22.78 8.57 -6.97
CA VAL A 204 -23.05 7.14 -6.95
C VAL A 204 -22.31 6.52 -5.76
N VAL A 205 -23.02 5.76 -4.95
CA VAL A 205 -22.46 4.98 -3.83
C VAL A 205 -22.93 3.55 -3.99
N PRO A 206 -22.14 2.67 -4.63
CA PRO A 206 -22.55 1.29 -4.85
C PRO A 206 -22.77 0.55 -3.53
N ASN A 207 -23.85 -0.21 -3.46
CA ASN A 207 -24.11 -1.12 -2.35
C ASN A 207 -23.39 -2.45 -2.63
N LEU A 208 -22.14 -2.54 -2.19
CA LEU A 208 -21.26 -3.66 -2.47
C LEU A 208 -21.65 -4.92 -1.68
N SER A 209 -21.49 -6.09 -2.30
CA SER A 209 -21.54 -7.36 -1.59
C SER A 209 -20.38 -7.46 -0.59
N MET A 210 -19.20 -6.98 -0.98
CA MET A 210 -18.02 -6.96 -0.12
C MET A 210 -17.00 -5.95 -0.62
N PHE A 211 -16.34 -5.26 0.30
CA PHE A 211 -15.10 -4.52 0.04
C PHE A 211 -13.99 -5.11 0.89
N VAL A 212 -12.96 -5.66 0.28
CA VAL A 212 -11.84 -6.28 0.99
C VAL A 212 -10.61 -5.39 0.93
N MET A 213 -10.09 -5.04 2.09
CA MET A 213 -8.73 -4.52 2.24
C MET A 213 -7.76 -5.70 2.29
N LEU A 214 -6.73 -5.70 1.44
CA LEU A 214 -5.75 -6.79 1.47
C LEU A 214 -5.04 -6.88 2.84
N THR A 215 -4.70 -5.72 3.40
CA THR A 215 -4.22 -5.55 4.78
C THR A 215 -5.08 -4.51 5.50
N ARG A 216 -4.94 -4.39 6.81
CA ARG A 216 -5.68 -3.37 7.57
C ARG A 216 -5.14 -1.97 7.24
N TYR A 217 -5.93 -1.13 6.56
CA TYR A 217 -5.52 0.23 6.22
C TYR A 217 -5.68 1.23 7.36
N GLN A 218 -6.70 1.06 8.18
CA GLN A 218 -6.93 1.83 9.40
C GLN A 218 -7.89 1.06 10.32
N ALA A 219 -7.69 1.16 11.63
CA ALA A 219 -8.51 0.43 12.61
C ALA A 219 -9.99 0.87 12.61
N THR A 220 -10.24 2.12 12.24
CA THR A 220 -11.60 2.71 12.18
C THR A 220 -12.36 2.38 10.90
N ILE A 221 -11.70 1.87 9.85
CA ILE A 221 -12.37 1.47 8.62
C ILE A 221 -13.05 0.12 8.84
N ASN A 222 -14.39 0.13 8.77
CA ASN A 222 -15.19 -1.08 8.95
C ASN A 222 -15.37 -1.81 7.60
N ALA A 223 -14.37 -2.58 7.22
CA ALA A 223 -14.40 -3.45 6.05
C ALA A 223 -13.56 -4.71 6.32
N PRO A 224 -13.88 -5.86 5.69
CA PRO A 224 -13.10 -7.07 5.79
C PRO A 224 -11.64 -6.88 5.43
N VAL A 225 -10.76 -7.56 6.16
CA VAL A 225 -9.31 -7.57 5.96
C VAL A 225 -8.86 -8.99 5.63
N ALA A 226 -8.18 -9.18 4.51
CA ALA A 226 -7.66 -10.50 4.14
C ALA A 226 -6.47 -10.90 5.03
N TYR A 227 -5.47 -10.05 5.11
CA TYR A 227 -4.27 -10.31 5.91
C TYR A 227 -4.24 -9.38 7.12
N MET A 228 -4.74 -9.86 8.24
CA MET A 228 -4.67 -9.13 9.52
C MET A 228 -3.22 -8.94 9.95
N PRO A 229 -2.89 -7.80 10.61
CA PRO A 229 -1.58 -7.64 11.22
C PRO A 229 -1.28 -8.82 12.14
N GLU A 230 -0.15 -9.48 11.92
CA GLU A 230 0.33 -10.51 12.83
C GLU A 230 1.10 -9.84 13.97
N ALA A 231 0.78 -10.20 15.19
CA ALA A 231 1.64 -9.90 16.31
C ALA A 231 2.98 -10.64 16.11
N LEU A 232 4.07 -9.89 16.01
CA LEU A 232 5.40 -10.50 15.98
C LEU A 232 5.75 -10.97 17.38
N HIS A 233 5.79 -12.28 17.56
CA HIS A 233 6.26 -12.90 18.78
C HIS A 233 7.75 -13.19 18.69
N ASN A 234 8.39 -13.24 19.85
CA ASN A 234 9.80 -13.57 19.99
C ASN A 234 10.74 -12.63 19.22
N SER A 235 10.38 -11.31 19.17
CA SER A 235 11.29 -10.28 18.72
C SER A 235 12.51 -10.21 19.65
N LEU A 236 13.63 -9.63 19.18
CA LEU A 236 14.84 -9.51 20.01
C LEU A 236 14.54 -8.82 21.35
N GLY A 237 13.72 -7.75 21.34
CA GLY A 237 13.31 -7.06 22.56
C GLY A 237 12.51 -7.92 23.52
N GLU A 238 11.55 -8.67 22.99
CA GLU A 238 10.74 -9.60 23.78
C GLU A 238 11.58 -10.75 24.33
N TYR A 239 12.44 -11.33 23.49
CA TYR A 239 13.32 -12.42 23.91
C TYR A 239 14.25 -12.02 25.05
N LEU A 240 14.91 -10.87 24.94
CA LEU A 240 15.77 -10.36 26.01
C LEU A 240 15.01 -10.04 27.29
N SER A 241 13.83 -9.44 27.16
CA SER A 241 12.93 -9.17 28.28
C SER A 241 12.53 -10.46 29.00
N ASN A 242 12.18 -11.51 28.28
CA ASN A 242 11.85 -12.83 28.84
C ASN A 242 13.05 -13.49 29.56
N LEU A 243 14.27 -13.16 29.18
CA LEU A 243 15.48 -13.58 29.87
C LEU A 243 15.87 -12.67 31.06
N GLY A 244 15.03 -11.66 31.38
CA GLY A 244 15.31 -10.70 32.44
C GLY A 244 16.47 -9.74 32.13
N LYS A 245 16.81 -9.57 30.83
CA LYS A 245 17.86 -8.68 30.34
C LYS A 245 17.37 -7.25 30.17
N THR A 246 18.27 -6.29 30.39
CA THR A 246 18.01 -4.86 30.23
C THR A 246 18.45 -4.38 28.85
N GLN A 247 17.69 -3.42 28.30
CA GLN A 247 17.96 -2.90 26.96
C GLN A 247 17.64 -1.40 26.86
N LEU A 248 18.46 -0.71 26.08
CA LEU A 248 18.26 0.71 25.75
C LEU A 248 18.01 0.87 24.24
N ARG A 249 17.04 1.70 23.89
CA ARG A 249 16.79 2.20 22.54
C ARG A 249 17.04 3.70 22.53
N ILE A 250 17.94 4.15 21.66
CA ILE A 250 18.31 5.56 21.59
C ILE A 250 18.45 6.01 20.14
N ALA A 251 17.82 7.11 19.80
CA ALA A 251 17.97 7.81 18.53
C ALA A 251 17.44 9.24 18.64
N GLU A 252 17.81 10.06 17.67
CA GLU A 252 17.13 11.32 17.46
C GLU A 252 15.78 11.16 16.75
N THR A 253 14.92 12.21 16.75
CA THR A 253 13.52 12.17 16.31
C THR A 253 13.31 11.41 14.99
N GLU A 254 14.12 11.68 13.96
CA GLU A 254 13.97 11.11 12.63
C GLU A 254 14.17 9.58 12.58
N LYS A 255 14.91 9.03 13.54
CA LYS A 255 15.21 7.60 13.62
C LYS A 255 14.66 6.90 14.87
N TYR A 256 13.95 7.64 15.71
CA TYR A 256 13.40 7.08 16.96
C TYR A 256 12.41 5.93 16.71
N ALA A 257 11.49 6.09 15.78
CA ALA A 257 10.56 5.02 15.42
C ALA A 257 11.27 3.77 14.87
N HIS A 258 12.43 3.93 14.23
CA HIS A 258 13.19 2.80 13.69
C HIS A 258 13.79 1.90 14.76
N VAL A 259 14.23 2.47 15.89
CA VAL A 259 14.78 1.71 17.03
C VAL A 259 13.72 1.32 18.06
N THR A 260 12.50 1.83 17.97
CA THR A 260 11.39 1.55 18.89
C THR A 260 10.27 0.79 18.19
N PHE A 261 9.29 1.46 17.62
CA PHE A 261 8.10 0.89 17.02
C PHE A 261 8.43 -0.18 15.95
N PHE A 262 9.25 0.17 14.95
CA PHE A 262 9.59 -0.77 13.89
C PHE A 262 10.48 -1.92 14.37
N PHE A 263 11.46 -1.64 15.21
CA PHE A 263 12.34 -2.66 15.77
C PHE A 263 11.59 -3.65 16.68
N SER A 264 10.55 -3.17 17.36
CA SER A 264 9.67 -3.96 18.21
C SER A 264 8.48 -4.59 17.45
N GLY A 265 8.51 -4.56 16.11
CA GLY A 265 7.51 -5.22 15.29
C GLY A 265 6.12 -4.59 15.33
N GLY A 266 6.05 -3.26 15.54
CA GLY A 266 4.78 -2.51 15.62
C GLY A 266 4.23 -2.35 17.03
N ARG A 267 5.02 -2.71 18.06
CA ARG A 267 4.65 -2.51 19.46
C ARG A 267 5.07 -1.11 19.91
N GLU A 268 4.12 -0.35 20.46
CA GLU A 268 4.35 0.98 21.03
C GLU A 268 4.95 0.92 22.45
N ASP A 269 4.44 0.00 23.27
CA ASP A 269 4.85 -0.10 24.67
C ASP A 269 6.27 -0.69 24.81
N GLU A 270 6.98 -0.22 25.83
CA GLU A 270 8.27 -0.78 26.24
C GLU A 270 8.11 -2.22 26.74
N TYR A 271 9.12 -3.05 26.51
CA TYR A 271 9.22 -4.34 27.17
C TYR A 271 9.73 -4.18 28.61
N PRO A 272 9.40 -5.08 29.53
CA PRO A 272 10.06 -5.10 30.85
C PRO A 272 11.58 -5.08 30.71
N GLY A 273 12.27 -4.14 31.36
CA GLY A 273 13.72 -3.95 31.23
C GLY A 273 14.15 -3.12 30.02
N GLU A 274 13.24 -2.63 29.19
CA GLU A 274 13.51 -1.69 28.11
C GLU A 274 13.42 -0.24 28.62
N LYS A 275 14.35 0.59 28.19
CA LYS A 275 14.30 2.06 28.30
C LYS A 275 14.48 2.70 26.94
N ARG A 276 13.90 3.86 26.75
CA ARG A 276 13.95 4.63 25.49
C ARG A 276 14.43 6.05 25.76
N ILE A 277 15.40 6.51 24.95
CA ILE A 277 15.90 7.87 24.96
C ILE A 277 15.67 8.50 23.60
N LEU A 278 14.90 9.56 23.56
CA LEU A 278 14.66 10.38 22.38
C LEU A 278 15.47 11.67 22.49
N ILE A 279 16.30 11.92 21.50
CA ILE A 279 17.00 13.19 21.32
C ILE A 279 16.28 14.01 20.24
N PRO A 280 15.91 15.27 20.46
CA PRO A 280 15.30 16.07 19.41
C PRO A 280 16.23 16.26 18.22
N SER A 281 15.73 16.04 16.98
CA SER A 281 16.46 16.42 15.76
C SER A 281 16.51 17.95 15.64
N PRO A 282 17.54 18.52 14.97
CA PRO A 282 17.66 19.97 14.80
C PRO A 282 16.50 20.52 13.96
N ASN A 283 16.02 21.71 14.36
CA ASN A 283 14.95 22.40 13.64
C ASN A 283 15.53 23.20 12.46
N VAL A 284 15.81 22.51 11.36
CA VAL A 284 16.30 23.08 10.10
C VAL A 284 15.39 22.67 8.94
N ALA A 285 15.38 23.45 7.87
CA ALA A 285 14.54 23.17 6.71
C ALA A 285 14.95 21.86 6.00
N THR A 286 16.25 21.62 5.86
CA THR A 286 16.86 20.42 5.28
C THR A 286 18.13 20.10 6.04
N TYR A 287 18.48 18.81 6.16
CA TYR A 287 19.57 18.37 7.03
C TYR A 287 20.98 18.55 6.46
N ASP A 288 21.12 18.93 5.19
CA ASP A 288 22.37 19.42 4.61
C ASP A 288 22.83 20.73 5.24
N LEU A 289 21.93 21.52 5.82
CA LEU A 289 22.22 22.75 6.56
C LEU A 289 22.85 22.48 7.96
N LYS A 290 22.68 21.27 8.49
CA LYS A 290 23.26 20.79 9.74
C LYS A 290 23.55 19.29 9.63
N PRO A 291 24.60 18.88 8.88
CA PRO A 291 24.85 17.48 8.57
C PRO A 291 25.13 16.58 9.78
N GLU A 292 25.70 17.13 10.84
CA GLU A 292 25.90 16.43 12.11
C GLU A 292 24.58 16.12 12.82
N MET A 293 23.50 16.79 12.46
CA MET A 293 22.17 16.66 13.08
C MET A 293 22.29 16.72 14.64
N SER A 294 21.83 15.71 15.37
CA SER A 294 21.99 15.57 16.82
C SER A 294 22.92 14.41 17.20
N ALA A 295 23.86 14.06 16.33
CA ALA A 295 24.73 12.90 16.54
C ALA A 295 25.64 13.06 17.79
N TYR A 296 26.06 14.27 18.13
CA TYR A 296 26.88 14.52 19.32
C TYR A 296 26.10 14.24 20.59
N GLU A 297 24.90 14.78 20.71
CA GLU A 297 24.02 14.58 21.86
C GLU A 297 23.60 13.10 21.99
N VAL A 298 23.31 12.42 20.89
CA VAL A 298 23.05 10.96 20.88
C VAL A 298 24.27 10.20 21.38
N THR A 299 25.49 10.60 20.96
CA THR A 299 26.72 9.94 21.36
C THR A 299 27.01 10.15 22.85
N ASP A 300 26.81 11.37 23.38
CA ASP A 300 27.05 11.68 24.80
C ASP A 300 26.14 10.81 25.69
N GLU A 301 24.86 10.73 25.38
CA GLU A 301 23.91 9.88 26.12
C GLU A 301 24.22 8.39 25.97
N LEU A 302 24.61 7.94 24.76
CA LEU A 302 25.01 6.56 24.52
C LEU A 302 26.25 6.17 25.33
N VAL A 303 27.28 7.02 25.36
CA VAL A 303 28.50 6.80 26.14
C VAL A 303 28.21 6.77 27.63
N ALA A 304 27.33 7.68 28.13
CA ALA A 304 26.88 7.67 29.52
C ALA A 304 26.17 6.35 29.85
N ALA A 305 25.28 5.89 28.99
CA ALA A 305 24.58 4.62 29.15
C ALA A 305 25.52 3.40 29.14
N ILE A 306 26.53 3.38 28.28
CA ILE A 306 27.53 2.32 28.25
C ILE A 306 28.34 2.30 29.58
N ASN A 307 28.77 3.46 30.02
CA ASN A 307 29.59 3.59 31.24
C ASN A 307 28.79 3.27 32.52
N SER A 308 27.48 3.41 32.50
CA SER A 308 26.61 3.03 33.63
C SER A 308 26.63 1.54 33.93
N GLY A 309 26.85 0.70 32.92
CA GLY A 309 26.76 -0.75 33.04
C GLY A 309 25.34 -1.27 33.30
N GLU A 310 24.31 -0.44 33.14
CA GLU A 310 22.92 -0.81 33.42
C GLU A 310 22.26 -1.68 32.34
N TYR A 311 22.82 -1.66 31.12
CA TYR A 311 22.17 -2.29 29.96
C TYR A 311 22.98 -3.47 29.41
N ASP A 312 22.29 -4.59 29.19
CA ASP A 312 22.85 -5.76 28.48
C ASP A 312 22.90 -5.53 26.96
N LEU A 313 21.96 -4.75 26.40
CA LEU A 313 21.89 -4.40 24.98
C LEU A 313 21.59 -2.90 24.82
N LEU A 314 22.34 -2.26 23.92
CA LEU A 314 22.02 -0.89 23.48
C LEU A 314 21.80 -0.90 21.96
N VAL A 315 20.71 -0.29 21.53
CA VAL A 315 20.37 -0.14 20.10
C VAL A 315 20.33 1.35 19.79
N VAL A 316 21.19 1.77 18.88
CA VAL A 316 21.31 3.15 18.41
C VAL A 316 21.16 3.20 16.88
N ASN A 317 20.54 4.27 16.40
CA ASN A 317 20.50 4.60 14.98
C ASN A 317 20.90 6.07 14.81
N TYR A 318 22.02 6.31 14.16
CA TYR A 318 22.44 7.65 13.76
C TYR A 318 21.75 8.06 12.46
N ALA A 319 21.08 9.20 12.48
CA ALA A 319 20.21 9.63 11.38
C ALA A 319 20.97 10.21 10.16
N ASN A 320 22.19 10.66 10.35
CA ASN A 320 22.96 11.46 9.40
C ASN A 320 23.08 10.84 8.01
N GLY A 321 23.53 9.59 7.93
CA GLY A 321 23.81 8.92 6.65
C GLY A 321 22.58 8.85 5.74
N ASP A 322 21.42 8.60 6.34
CA ASP A 322 20.15 8.50 5.63
C ASP A 322 19.55 9.89 5.35
N MET A 323 19.40 10.70 6.39
CA MET A 323 18.66 11.96 6.29
C MET A 323 19.40 13.02 5.47
N VAL A 324 20.70 13.15 5.62
CA VAL A 324 21.53 14.04 4.79
C VAL A 324 21.62 13.51 3.36
N GLY A 325 21.77 12.20 3.20
CA GLY A 325 21.80 11.55 1.88
C GLY A 325 20.52 11.80 1.07
N HIS A 326 19.37 11.84 1.72
CA HIS A 326 18.08 12.12 1.07
C HIS A 326 17.97 13.55 0.51
N THR A 327 18.79 14.50 0.96
CA THR A 327 18.77 15.87 0.38
C THR A 327 19.32 15.92 -1.04
N GLY A 328 20.14 14.92 -1.42
CA GLY A 328 20.74 14.85 -2.76
C GLY A 328 21.82 15.93 -3.03
N VAL A 329 22.26 16.63 -2.00
CA VAL A 329 23.30 17.65 -2.11
C VAL A 329 24.67 16.99 -1.97
N PHE A 330 25.44 16.94 -3.06
CA PHE A 330 26.86 16.54 -3.05
C PHE A 330 27.71 17.78 -2.77
N GLN A 331 28.55 17.73 -1.74
CA GLN A 331 29.55 18.76 -1.45
C GLN A 331 30.86 18.45 -2.16
#